data_385800d725e3b2f7c071543ef40a0325
#
_entry.id   385800d725e3b2f7c071543ef40a0325
#
_cell.length_a   1.000
_cell.length_b   1.000
_cell.length_c   1.000
_cell.angle_alpha   90.00
_cell.angle_beta   90.00
_cell.angle_gamma   90.00
#
_symmetry.space_group_name_H-M   'P 1'
#
loop_
_entity.id
_entity.type
_entity.pdbx_description
1 polymer ?
#
loop_
_entity_poly.entity_id
_entity_poly.type
_entity_poly.pdbx_seq_one_letter_code
_entity_poly.pdbx_strand_id
1 'polypeptide(L)'
;MAKVKKAAAKKAVKKPPAKKAAAKKAAAKKAVKKAPAKKSPFGKKFVSQMETRLLEERAKYLHSEENYRAEADALIEGREPGDVQFDEESGEGDTLAVERERDLALSAQARQAVEQIDAALARIKAGTYGICTASGLAIPQERLKAIPWAAERVEYKVGGLGRL
;
A
#
# COMPACT_ATOMS: atom_id res chain seq x y z
N MET A 1 -9.55 64.57 43.75
CA MET A 1 -9.38 63.73 44.96
C MET A 1 -10.48 62.70 45.00
N ALA A 2 -10.26 61.49 44.66
CA ALA A 2 -11.05 60.33 45.13
C ALA A 2 -10.40 59.07 44.51
N LYS A 3 -9.87 58.25 45.38
CA LYS A 3 -9.33 56.89 45.04
C LYS A 3 -10.49 55.93 44.83
N VAL A 4 -10.50 55.30 43.67
CA VAL A 4 -11.37 54.13 43.46
C VAL A 4 -10.51 52.87 43.37
N LYS A 5 -10.61 52.01 44.39
CA LYS A 5 -10.02 50.67 44.44
C LYS A 5 -10.85 49.75 43.48
N LYS A 6 -10.21 49.08 42.57
CA LYS A 6 -10.83 48.05 41.76
C LYS A 6 -10.27 46.66 42.19
N ALA A 7 -11.15 45.89 42.81
CA ALA A 7 -10.85 44.53 43.25
C ALA A 7 -10.76 43.59 42.03
N ALA A 8 -9.69 42.77 42.01
CA ALA A 8 -9.48 41.74 41.00
C ALA A 8 -10.11 40.39 41.47
N ALA A 9 -11.13 39.95 40.77
CA ALA A 9 -11.72 38.65 40.99
C ALA A 9 -10.92 37.55 40.22
N LYS A 10 -10.28 36.66 40.96
CA LYS A 10 -9.64 35.44 40.42
C LYS A 10 -10.73 34.43 40.04
N LYS A 11 -10.94 34.17 38.75
CA LYS A 11 -11.69 33.00 38.28
C LYS A 11 -10.77 31.78 38.24
N ALA A 12 -11.05 30.81 39.07
CA ALA A 12 -10.42 29.50 39.04
C ALA A 12 -10.92 28.70 37.85
N VAL A 13 -10.00 28.35 36.93
CA VAL A 13 -10.28 27.44 35.81
C VAL A 13 -10.13 25.99 36.32
N LYS A 14 -11.27 25.28 36.43
CA LYS A 14 -11.32 23.85 36.72
C LYS A 14 -10.82 23.07 35.50
N LYS A 15 -9.73 22.29 35.66
CA LYS A 15 -9.29 21.26 34.69
C LYS A 15 -10.31 20.13 34.63
N PRO A 16 -10.71 19.65 33.42
CA PRO A 16 -11.51 18.44 33.31
C PRO A 16 -10.66 17.18 33.50
N PRO A 17 -11.18 16.09 34.04
CA PRO A 17 -10.42 14.89 34.39
C PRO A 17 -10.10 14.04 33.16
N ALA A 18 -8.81 13.89 32.87
CA ALA A 18 -8.26 13.04 31.81
C ALA A 18 -8.26 11.55 32.19
N LYS A 19 -9.41 10.94 32.48
CA LYS A 19 -9.46 9.49 32.84
C LYS A 19 -10.50 8.64 32.10
N LYS A 20 -11.12 9.10 31.00
CA LYS A 20 -12.07 8.28 30.21
C LYS A 20 -11.66 7.93 28.77
N ALA A 21 -10.49 8.35 28.31
CA ALA A 21 -10.03 8.03 26.93
C ALA A 21 -9.17 6.77 26.83
N ALA A 22 -8.65 6.22 27.93
CA ALA A 22 -7.80 5.03 27.92
C ALA A 22 -8.58 3.70 27.87
N ALA A 23 -9.84 3.68 28.26
CA ALA A 23 -10.63 2.44 28.30
C ALA A 23 -11.24 2.01 26.94
N LYS A 24 -11.36 2.90 25.95
CA LYS A 24 -11.93 2.57 24.63
C LYS A 24 -10.93 2.00 23.62
N LYS A 25 -9.61 2.11 23.84
CA LYS A 25 -8.58 1.54 22.95
C LYS A 25 -8.23 0.07 23.26
N ALA A 26 -8.64 -0.47 24.39
CA ALA A 26 -8.38 -1.88 24.76
C ALA A 26 -9.47 -2.85 24.27
N ALA A 27 -10.65 -2.38 23.89
CA ALA A 27 -11.77 -3.23 23.47
C ALA A 27 -11.76 -3.58 21.96
N ALA A 28 -10.96 -2.90 21.13
CA ALA A 28 -10.89 -3.15 19.68
C ALA A 28 -9.88 -4.24 19.28
N LYS A 29 -9.16 -4.85 20.22
CA LYS A 29 -8.18 -5.93 19.95
C LYS A 29 -8.68 -7.35 20.22
N LYS A 30 -9.95 -7.55 20.53
CA LYS A 30 -10.54 -8.89 20.72
C LYS A 30 -11.73 -9.05 19.77
N ALA A 31 -11.51 -9.57 18.59
CA ALA A 31 -12.39 -10.46 17.84
C ALA A 31 -12.01 -10.49 16.34
N VAL A 32 -10.79 -10.88 16.02
CA VAL A 32 -10.61 -11.66 14.79
C VAL A 32 -10.34 -13.09 15.27
N LYS A 33 -11.40 -13.84 15.55
CA LYS A 33 -11.33 -15.30 15.63
C LYS A 33 -10.86 -15.77 14.24
N LYS A 34 -9.53 -16.05 14.11
CA LYS A 34 -8.99 -16.77 12.97
C LYS A 34 -9.81 -18.03 12.79
N ALA A 35 -10.65 -18.08 11.75
CA ALA A 35 -11.17 -19.33 11.23
C ALA A 35 -9.95 -20.28 11.04
N PRO A 36 -10.07 -21.58 11.30
CA PRO A 36 -8.95 -22.50 11.16
C PRO A 36 -8.38 -22.35 9.75
N ALA A 37 -7.12 -21.93 9.67
CA ALA A 37 -6.45 -21.69 8.41
C ALA A 37 -6.45 -23.01 7.63
N LYS A 38 -7.24 -23.08 6.56
CA LYS A 38 -7.24 -24.23 5.66
C LYS A 38 -5.82 -24.37 5.13
N LYS A 39 -5.27 -25.58 5.20
CA LYS A 39 -3.94 -25.87 4.67
C LYS A 39 -3.93 -25.76 3.15
N SER A 40 -2.81 -25.32 2.57
CA SER A 40 -2.62 -25.24 1.13
C SER A 40 -3.08 -26.54 0.44
N PRO A 41 -3.91 -26.45 -0.60
CA PRO A 41 -4.37 -27.62 -1.35
C PRO A 41 -3.30 -28.18 -2.29
N PHE A 42 -2.13 -27.52 -2.41
CA PHE A 42 -1.09 -27.86 -3.36
C PHE A 42 0.07 -28.62 -2.73
N GLY A 43 0.68 -29.51 -3.54
CA GLY A 43 1.85 -30.28 -3.13
C GLY A 43 3.09 -29.40 -2.90
N LYS A 44 4.00 -29.86 -2.05
CA LYS A 44 5.23 -29.14 -1.68
C LYS A 44 6.06 -28.71 -2.90
N LYS A 45 6.17 -29.56 -3.94
CA LYS A 45 6.91 -29.22 -5.16
C LYS A 45 6.35 -27.98 -5.87
N PHE A 46 5.03 -27.90 -6.01
CA PHE A 46 4.38 -26.75 -6.63
C PHE A 46 4.59 -25.48 -5.81
N VAL A 47 4.42 -25.56 -4.49
CA VAL A 47 4.62 -24.42 -3.60
C VAL A 47 6.06 -23.91 -3.67
N SER A 48 7.06 -24.81 -3.67
CA SER A 48 8.47 -24.43 -3.80
C SER A 48 8.79 -23.77 -5.15
N GLN A 49 8.21 -24.27 -6.25
CA GLN A 49 8.36 -23.63 -7.56
C GLN A 49 7.75 -22.22 -7.57
N MET A 50 6.59 -22.03 -6.94
CA MET A 50 5.96 -20.71 -6.85
C MET A 50 6.74 -19.78 -5.94
N GLU A 51 7.36 -20.27 -4.88
CA GLU A 51 8.24 -19.48 -4.02
C GLU A 51 9.45 -18.94 -4.78
N THR A 52 10.12 -19.79 -5.57
CA THR A 52 11.26 -19.35 -6.42
C THR A 52 10.82 -18.26 -7.40
N ARG A 53 9.69 -18.48 -8.10
CA ARG A 53 9.15 -17.49 -9.05
C ARG A 53 8.76 -16.18 -8.35
N LEU A 54 8.18 -16.24 -7.17
CA LEU A 54 7.84 -15.04 -6.39
C LEU A 54 9.09 -14.24 -6.02
N LEU A 55 10.18 -14.90 -5.66
CA LEU A 55 11.45 -14.22 -5.35
C LEU A 55 12.07 -13.57 -6.60
N GLU A 56 12.02 -14.25 -7.75
CA GLU A 56 12.47 -13.69 -9.04
C GLU A 56 11.64 -12.47 -9.45
N GLU A 57 10.31 -12.57 -9.39
CA GLU A 57 9.42 -11.45 -9.72
C GLU A 57 9.59 -10.29 -8.73
N ARG A 58 9.78 -10.57 -7.44
CA ARG A 58 10.08 -9.56 -6.43
C ARG A 58 11.32 -8.75 -6.79
N ALA A 59 12.40 -9.43 -7.18
CA ALA A 59 13.64 -8.76 -7.57
C ALA A 59 13.45 -7.86 -8.81
N LYS A 60 12.68 -8.33 -9.80
CA LYS A 60 12.35 -7.54 -11.01
C LYS A 60 11.55 -6.27 -10.65
N TYR A 61 10.51 -6.41 -9.83
CA TYR A 61 9.67 -5.26 -9.46
C TYR A 61 10.40 -4.25 -8.57
N LEU A 62 11.30 -4.69 -7.69
CA LEU A 62 12.15 -3.78 -6.91
C LEU A 62 13.08 -2.98 -7.84
N HIS A 63 13.73 -3.64 -8.79
CA HIS A 63 14.59 -2.96 -9.75
C HIS A 63 13.79 -1.98 -10.63
N SER A 64 12.58 -2.36 -11.05
CA SER A 64 11.70 -1.46 -11.80
C SER A 64 11.25 -0.25 -10.98
N GLU A 65 10.94 -0.43 -9.69
CA GLU A 65 10.60 0.66 -8.78
C GLU A 65 11.73 1.68 -8.68
N GLU A 66 12.96 1.18 -8.47
CA GLU A 66 14.17 2.02 -8.36
C GLU A 66 14.44 2.78 -9.66
N ASN A 67 14.34 2.12 -10.82
CA ASN A 67 14.57 2.74 -12.12
C ASN A 67 13.56 3.86 -12.42
N TYR A 68 12.25 3.58 -12.31
CA TYR A 68 11.21 4.59 -12.55
C TYR A 68 11.34 5.78 -11.61
N ARG A 69 11.75 5.53 -10.37
CA ARG A 69 11.98 6.61 -9.42
C ARG A 69 13.20 7.45 -9.80
N ALA A 70 14.29 6.80 -10.19
CA ALA A 70 15.50 7.50 -10.65
C ALA A 70 15.23 8.32 -11.92
N GLU A 71 14.44 7.79 -12.88
CA GLU A 71 14.00 8.52 -14.08
C GLU A 71 13.17 9.74 -13.72
N ALA A 72 12.20 9.59 -12.80
CA ALA A 72 11.36 10.71 -12.33
C ALA A 72 12.18 11.79 -11.59
N ASP A 73 13.21 11.40 -10.84
CA ASP A 73 14.09 12.34 -10.12
C ASP A 73 15.04 13.03 -11.10
N ALA A 74 15.57 12.35 -12.12
CA ALA A 74 16.42 12.92 -13.17
C ALA A 74 15.71 14.00 -14.00
N LEU A 75 14.40 13.87 -14.23
CA LEU A 75 13.59 14.88 -14.91
C LEU A 75 13.49 16.20 -14.13
N ILE A 76 13.75 16.18 -12.81
CA ILE A 76 13.79 17.39 -11.98
C ILE A 76 15.19 18.01 -12.00
N GLU A 77 16.23 17.18 -11.85
CA GLU A 77 17.62 17.64 -11.77
C GLU A 77 18.11 18.30 -13.08
N GLY A 78 17.54 17.89 -14.21
CA GLY A 78 17.80 18.51 -15.52
C GLY A 78 17.22 19.91 -15.71
N ARG A 79 16.47 20.45 -14.75
CA ARG A 79 15.96 21.82 -14.79
C ARG A 79 16.94 22.78 -14.11
N GLU A 80 17.57 23.65 -14.87
CA GLU A 80 18.29 24.79 -14.29
C GLU A 80 17.30 25.74 -13.59
N PRO A 81 17.58 26.17 -12.34
CA PRO A 81 16.75 27.16 -11.67
C PRO A 81 16.94 28.54 -12.33
N GLY A 82 16.07 28.88 -13.25
CA GLY A 82 16.10 30.15 -13.97
C GLY A 82 15.47 30.09 -15.36
N ASP A 83 15.24 28.94 -15.92
CA ASP A 83 14.73 28.76 -17.27
C ASP A 83 13.19 28.81 -17.38
N VAL A 84 12.56 29.56 -16.46
CA VAL A 84 11.17 29.98 -16.59
C VAL A 84 11.12 31.23 -17.44
N GLN A 85 11.79 31.21 -18.58
CA GLN A 85 11.61 32.26 -19.57
C GLN A 85 10.27 31.96 -20.25
N PHE A 86 9.39 32.96 -20.22
CA PHE A 86 8.12 32.99 -20.93
C PHE A 86 8.39 32.97 -22.45
N ASP A 87 8.83 31.82 -22.94
CA ASP A 87 8.90 31.57 -24.38
C ASP A 87 7.70 30.74 -24.79
N GLU A 88 7.17 30.98 -25.97
CA GLU A 88 5.98 30.36 -26.54
C GLU A 88 6.12 28.83 -26.76
N GLU A 89 7.16 28.20 -26.25
CA GLU A 89 7.42 26.75 -26.17
C GLU A 89 6.93 26.09 -24.87
N SER A 90 5.81 26.58 -24.30
CA SER A 90 5.23 26.03 -23.05
C SER A 90 4.78 24.56 -23.16
N GLY A 91 4.89 23.95 -24.34
CA GLY A 91 4.58 22.53 -24.56
C GLY A 91 5.59 21.57 -23.94
N GLU A 92 6.87 21.91 -23.90
CA GLU A 92 7.94 21.01 -23.41
C GLU A 92 7.91 20.84 -21.90
N GLY A 93 7.68 21.90 -21.16
CA GLY A 93 7.57 21.86 -19.69
C GLY A 93 6.38 21.06 -19.19
N ASP A 94 5.27 21.06 -19.91
CA ASP A 94 4.09 20.27 -19.60
C ASP A 94 4.33 18.79 -19.90
N THR A 95 5.02 18.48 -20.99
CA THR A 95 5.40 17.10 -21.36
C THR A 95 6.28 16.44 -20.31
N LEU A 96 7.33 17.14 -19.81
CA LEU A 96 8.22 16.65 -18.77
C LEU A 96 7.48 16.40 -17.44
N ALA A 97 6.51 17.26 -17.10
CA ALA A 97 5.69 17.08 -15.90
C ALA A 97 4.82 15.82 -16.00
N VAL A 98 4.24 15.60 -17.18
CA VAL A 98 3.42 14.38 -17.46
C VAL A 98 4.28 13.12 -17.45
N GLU A 99 5.47 13.15 -18.05
CA GLU A 99 6.40 12.02 -18.01
C GLU A 99 6.81 11.67 -16.59
N ARG A 100 7.16 12.65 -15.78
CA ARG A 100 7.48 12.45 -14.37
C ARG A 100 6.32 11.85 -13.59
N GLU A 101 5.11 12.35 -13.78
CA GLU A 101 3.93 11.80 -13.11
C GLU A 101 3.68 10.34 -13.51
N ARG A 102 3.87 10.01 -14.80
CA ARG A 102 3.81 8.65 -15.30
C ARG A 102 4.82 7.73 -14.61
N ASP A 103 6.08 8.15 -14.50
CA ASP A 103 7.15 7.33 -13.91
C ASP A 103 6.92 7.13 -12.41
N LEU A 104 6.46 8.16 -11.70
CA LEU A 104 6.04 8.03 -10.31
C LEU A 104 4.85 7.06 -10.14
N ALA A 105 3.89 7.09 -11.06
CA ALA A 105 2.76 6.16 -11.05
C ALA A 105 3.21 4.71 -11.32
N LEU A 106 4.15 4.50 -12.25
CA LEU A 106 4.76 3.19 -12.53
C LEU A 106 5.57 2.68 -11.34
N SER A 107 6.35 3.53 -10.70
CA SER A 107 7.07 3.21 -9.46
C SER A 107 6.10 2.78 -8.34
N ALA A 108 5.02 3.52 -8.14
CA ALA A 108 3.99 3.19 -7.16
C ALA A 108 3.30 1.85 -7.48
N GLN A 109 3.04 1.56 -8.75
CA GLN A 109 2.48 0.28 -9.20
C GLN A 109 3.46 -0.88 -8.94
N ALA A 110 4.75 -0.70 -9.24
CA ALA A 110 5.77 -1.70 -8.97
C ALA A 110 5.87 -2.01 -7.47
N ARG A 111 5.85 -0.97 -6.62
CA ARG A 111 5.82 -1.12 -5.17
C ARG A 111 4.60 -1.90 -4.67
N GLN A 112 3.41 -1.62 -5.19
CA GLN A 112 2.21 -2.39 -4.86
C GLN A 112 2.34 -3.86 -5.25
N ALA A 113 2.99 -4.16 -6.39
CA ALA A 113 3.26 -5.54 -6.77
C ALA A 113 4.20 -6.23 -5.78
N VAL A 114 5.26 -5.57 -5.31
CA VAL A 114 6.17 -6.08 -4.27
C VAL A 114 5.39 -6.40 -2.98
N GLU A 115 4.52 -5.51 -2.52
CA GLU A 115 3.68 -5.74 -1.33
C GLU A 115 2.79 -6.98 -1.49
N GLN A 116 2.19 -7.18 -2.67
CA GLN A 116 1.38 -8.36 -2.96
C GLN A 116 2.21 -9.65 -2.99
N ILE A 117 3.44 -9.59 -3.52
CA ILE A 117 4.37 -10.72 -3.54
C ILE A 117 4.82 -11.06 -2.12
N ASP A 118 5.17 -10.08 -1.29
CA ASP A 118 5.54 -10.29 0.11
C ASP A 118 4.38 -10.91 0.92
N ALA A 119 3.15 -10.46 0.67
CA ALA A 119 1.96 -11.09 1.24
C ALA A 119 1.78 -12.54 0.76
N ALA A 120 2.12 -12.87 -0.49
CA ALA A 120 2.09 -14.23 -1.00
C ALA A 120 3.16 -15.12 -0.34
N LEU A 121 4.38 -14.62 -0.18
CA LEU A 121 5.45 -15.31 0.54
C LEU A 121 5.10 -15.56 2.01
N ALA A 122 4.44 -14.60 2.67
CA ALA A 122 3.92 -14.78 4.02
C ALA A 122 2.85 -15.90 4.08
N ARG A 123 1.98 -16.01 3.07
CA ARG A 123 1.00 -17.11 2.95
C ARG A 123 1.66 -18.47 2.72
N ILE A 124 2.78 -18.53 1.99
CA ILE A 124 3.57 -19.77 1.84
C ILE A 124 4.13 -20.20 3.19
N LYS A 125 4.75 -19.28 3.94
CA LYS A 125 5.28 -19.56 5.29
C LYS A 125 4.19 -20.00 6.27
N ALA A 126 2.99 -19.42 6.16
CA ALA A 126 1.83 -19.80 6.96
C ALA A 126 1.16 -21.10 6.51
N GLY A 127 1.56 -21.69 5.37
CA GLY A 127 0.95 -22.90 4.81
C GLY A 127 -0.46 -22.69 4.24
N THR A 128 -0.84 -21.44 3.94
CA THR A 128 -2.17 -21.07 3.41
C THR A 128 -2.13 -20.61 1.95
N TYR A 129 -1.01 -20.77 1.28
CA TYR A 129 -0.85 -20.38 -0.11
C TYR A 129 -1.83 -21.14 -1.02
N GLY A 130 -2.41 -20.40 -1.97
CA GLY A 130 -3.37 -20.93 -2.94
C GLY A 130 -4.80 -21.03 -2.43
N ILE A 131 -5.09 -20.48 -1.26
CA ILE A 131 -6.45 -20.33 -0.74
C ILE A 131 -6.89 -18.88 -0.94
N CYS A 132 -8.06 -18.70 -1.54
CA CYS A 132 -8.66 -17.38 -1.74
C CYS A 132 -8.98 -16.73 -0.40
N THR A 133 -8.53 -15.50 -0.20
CA THR A 133 -8.77 -14.73 1.04
C THR A 133 -10.23 -14.36 1.24
N ALA A 134 -10.98 -14.16 0.15
CA ALA A 134 -12.39 -13.76 0.21
C ALA A 134 -13.34 -14.97 0.39
N SER A 135 -13.11 -16.09 -0.32
CA SER A 135 -14.03 -17.23 -0.32
C SER A 135 -13.55 -18.44 0.46
N GLY A 136 -12.26 -18.51 0.82
CA GLY A 136 -11.68 -19.69 1.46
C GLY A 136 -11.62 -20.93 0.57
N LEU A 137 -11.86 -20.79 -0.74
CA LEU A 137 -11.77 -21.85 -1.74
C LEU A 137 -10.37 -21.87 -2.38
N ALA A 138 -9.99 -23.01 -2.98
CA ALA A 138 -8.73 -23.12 -3.69
C ALA A 138 -8.71 -22.23 -4.93
N ILE A 139 -7.59 -21.51 -5.15
CA ILE A 139 -7.34 -20.75 -6.37
C ILE A 139 -6.86 -21.75 -7.45
N PRO A 140 -7.35 -21.67 -8.70
CA PRO A 140 -6.89 -22.55 -9.78
C PRO A 140 -5.37 -22.48 -9.98
N GLN A 141 -4.72 -23.61 -10.24
CA GLN A 141 -3.27 -23.65 -10.47
C GLN A 141 -2.83 -22.80 -11.65
N GLU A 142 -3.63 -22.76 -12.71
CA GLU A 142 -3.37 -21.96 -13.91
C GLU A 142 -3.26 -20.46 -13.58
N ARG A 143 -4.15 -19.99 -12.70
CA ARG A 143 -4.09 -18.61 -12.23
C ARG A 143 -2.83 -18.33 -11.41
N LEU A 144 -2.42 -19.25 -10.54
CA LEU A 144 -1.19 -19.11 -9.76
C LEU A 144 0.08 -19.20 -10.62
N LYS A 145 0.04 -19.96 -11.72
CA LYS A 145 1.12 -20.00 -12.72
C LYS A 145 1.22 -18.68 -13.48
N ALA A 146 0.10 -18.04 -13.79
CA ALA A 146 0.07 -16.74 -14.49
C ALA A 146 0.39 -15.58 -13.53
N ILE A 147 -0.19 -15.59 -12.33
CA ILE A 147 -0.04 -14.54 -11.32
C ILE A 147 0.28 -15.22 -9.98
N PRO A 148 1.57 -15.46 -9.66
CA PRO A 148 1.95 -16.22 -8.46
C PRO A 148 1.52 -15.57 -7.14
N TRP A 149 1.38 -14.26 -7.10
CA TRP A 149 0.95 -13.51 -5.92
C TRP A 149 -0.56 -13.37 -5.75
N ALA A 150 -1.36 -13.98 -6.64
CA ALA A 150 -2.82 -13.88 -6.56
C ALA A 150 -3.34 -14.30 -5.17
N ALA A 151 -4.12 -13.42 -4.56
CA ALA A 151 -4.76 -13.65 -3.25
C ALA A 151 -6.20 -14.14 -3.39
N GLU A 152 -6.84 -13.87 -4.53
CA GLU A 152 -8.28 -14.06 -4.75
C GLU A 152 -8.53 -14.78 -6.07
N ARG A 153 -9.67 -15.48 -6.15
CA ARG A 153 -10.19 -16.03 -7.40
C ARG A 153 -10.72 -14.90 -8.28
N VAL A 154 -10.81 -15.12 -9.59
CA VAL A 154 -11.29 -14.12 -10.57
C VAL A 154 -12.67 -13.59 -10.20
N GLU A 155 -13.55 -14.49 -9.75
CA GLU A 155 -14.94 -14.20 -9.39
C GLU A 155 -15.09 -13.20 -8.22
N TYR A 156 -14.05 -13.11 -7.37
CA TYR A 156 -14.06 -12.28 -6.16
C TYR A 156 -13.15 -11.05 -6.26
N LYS A 157 -12.39 -10.91 -7.35
CA LYS A 157 -11.58 -9.72 -7.54
C LYS A 157 -12.50 -8.54 -7.87
N VAL A 158 -12.65 -7.59 -6.96
CA VAL A 158 -13.43 -6.36 -7.15
C VAL A 158 -12.87 -5.62 -8.35
N GLY A 159 -13.69 -5.46 -9.40
CA GLY A 159 -13.30 -4.85 -10.67
C GLY A 159 -13.10 -5.84 -11.84
N GLY A 160 -13.25 -7.15 -11.62
CA GLY A 160 -13.37 -8.12 -12.70
C GLY A 160 -14.73 -8.00 -13.40
N LEU A 161 -14.73 -7.99 -14.74
CA LEU A 161 -15.89 -7.97 -15.65
C LEU A 161 -16.85 -9.17 -15.48
N GLY A 162 -17.18 -9.57 -14.27
CA GLY A 162 -17.90 -10.79 -13.97
C GLY A 162 -19.02 -10.67 -12.94
N ARG A 163 -19.62 -9.49 -12.79
CA ARG A 163 -20.93 -9.34 -12.16
C ARG A 163 -21.91 -8.81 -13.20
N LEU A 164 -22.49 -9.70 -13.96
CA LEU A 164 -23.83 -9.60 -14.50
C LEU A 164 -24.76 -10.36 -13.56
#